data_1c71b2d356f4933b96fa91342226cd6a
#
_entry.id   1c71b2d356f4933b96fa91342226cd6a
#
_cell.length_a   1.000
_cell.length_b   1.000
_cell.length_c   1.000
_cell.angle_alpha   90.00
_cell.angle_beta   90.00
_cell.angle_gamma   90.00
#
_symmetry.space_group_name_H-M   'P 1'
#
loop_
_entity.id
_entity.type
_entity.pdbx_description
1 polymer ?
#
loop_
_entity_poly.entity_id
_entity_poly.type
_entity_poly.pdbx_seq_one_letter_code
_entity_poly.pdbx_strand_id
1 'polypeptide(L)'
;CPTKVSRSWQAIEASGRFCVNVLHENQKDVSARFGSREPDKFAEIDWSLSPLGSPIIDGTLAHIDCTVASVHDGGDHFVVFGAVHSLSDVPKKKPRPLLFYQGQYTGIEPDKTTPADWRNDLEAFLTATTDDTWL
;
A
#
# COMPACT_ATOMS: atom_id res chain seq x y z
N CYS A 1 -2.24 6.39 -7.44
CA CYS A 1 -2.59 7.55 -8.29
C CYS A 1 -2.69 8.80 -7.41
N PRO A 2 -1.69 9.67 -7.37
CA PRO A 2 -1.76 10.95 -6.65
C PRO A 2 -2.52 12.00 -7.48
N THR A 3 -3.20 12.94 -6.80
CA THR A 3 -3.73 14.13 -7.49
C THR A 3 -2.58 15.00 -7.98
N LYS A 4 -2.79 15.72 -9.09
CA LYS A 4 -1.77 16.64 -9.67
C LYS A 4 -1.35 17.76 -8.72
N VAL A 5 -2.21 18.12 -7.77
CA VAL A 5 -1.95 19.16 -6.75
C VAL A 5 -1.40 18.59 -5.43
N SER A 6 -1.09 17.30 -5.37
CA SER A 6 -0.57 16.66 -4.16
C SER A 6 0.85 17.14 -3.81
N ARG A 7 1.01 17.73 -2.62
CA ARG A 7 2.34 18.12 -2.08
C ARG A 7 3.26 16.91 -1.88
N SER A 8 2.68 15.79 -1.42
CA SER A 8 3.46 14.55 -1.22
C SER A 8 3.95 13.99 -2.56
N TRP A 9 3.16 14.13 -3.62
CA TRP A 9 3.60 13.70 -4.93
C TRP A 9 4.80 14.49 -5.43
N GLN A 10 4.82 15.81 -5.26
CA GLN A 10 5.95 16.64 -5.66
C GLN A 10 7.27 16.18 -4.99
N ALA A 11 7.21 15.82 -3.71
CA ALA A 11 8.36 15.29 -2.99
C ALA A 11 8.79 13.89 -3.49
N ILE A 12 7.83 13.02 -3.78
CA ILE A 12 8.08 11.68 -4.35
C ILE A 12 8.70 11.79 -5.74
N GLU A 13 8.13 12.63 -6.60
CA GLU A 13 8.62 12.87 -7.95
C GLU A 13 10.06 13.39 -7.93
N ALA A 14 10.35 14.37 -7.08
CA ALA A 14 11.69 14.92 -6.91
C ALA A 14 12.71 13.90 -6.38
N SER A 15 12.30 13.00 -5.50
CA SER A 15 13.17 11.95 -4.93
C SER A 15 13.31 10.72 -5.85
N GLY A 16 12.36 10.51 -6.76
CA GLY A 16 12.29 9.36 -7.64
C GLY A 16 12.01 8.02 -6.94
N ARG A 17 11.61 8.03 -5.67
CA ARG A 17 11.39 6.83 -4.86
C ARG A 17 10.26 7.00 -3.86
N PHE A 18 9.66 5.88 -3.45
CA PHE A 18 8.62 5.85 -2.42
C PHE A 18 8.51 4.46 -1.79
N CYS A 19 7.99 4.41 -0.58
CA CYS A 19 7.64 3.16 0.09
C CYS A 19 6.14 3.11 0.36
N VAL A 20 5.47 2.06 -0.12
CA VAL A 20 4.08 1.78 0.23
C VAL A 20 4.06 1.09 1.59
N ASN A 21 3.32 1.64 2.54
CA ASN A 21 3.13 1.09 3.87
C ASN A 21 1.69 0.60 4.02
N VAL A 22 1.50 -0.71 4.17
CA VAL A 22 0.18 -1.32 4.38
C VAL A 22 -0.14 -1.31 5.86
N LEU A 23 -1.07 -0.46 6.28
CA LEU A 23 -1.36 -0.24 7.69
C LEU A 23 -2.12 -1.41 8.31
N HIS A 24 -1.80 -1.71 9.59
CA HIS A 24 -2.55 -2.61 10.44
C HIS A 24 -3.85 -1.94 10.94
N GLU A 25 -4.88 -2.72 11.27
CA GLU A 25 -6.21 -2.23 11.69
C GLU A 25 -6.17 -1.25 12.88
N ASN A 26 -5.19 -1.36 13.77
CA ASN A 26 -5.02 -0.46 14.92
C ASN A 26 -4.19 0.81 14.60
N GLN A 27 -3.81 1.03 13.34
CA GLN A 27 -3.07 2.23 12.90
C GLN A 27 -3.99 3.29 12.27
N LYS A 28 -5.23 3.40 12.72
CA LYS A 28 -6.18 4.40 12.28
C LYS A 28 -5.66 5.83 12.45
N ASP A 29 -5.02 6.10 13.59
CA ASP A 29 -4.49 7.44 13.90
C ASP A 29 -3.33 7.82 12.97
N VAL A 30 -2.49 6.85 12.60
CA VAL A 30 -1.45 7.03 11.57
C VAL A 30 -2.09 7.43 10.24
N SER A 31 -3.09 6.68 9.78
CA SER A 31 -3.81 6.99 8.54
C SER A 31 -4.45 8.39 8.58
N ALA A 32 -5.12 8.73 9.69
CA ALA A 32 -5.74 10.03 9.88
C ALA A 32 -4.71 11.17 9.82
N ARG A 33 -3.54 11.00 10.47
CA ARG A 33 -2.45 11.99 10.45
C ARG A 33 -1.92 12.19 9.03
N PHE A 34 -1.65 11.13 8.28
CA PHE A 34 -1.19 11.25 6.89
C PHE A 34 -2.23 11.88 5.97
N GLY A 35 -3.52 11.66 6.24
CA GLY A 35 -4.63 12.30 5.52
C GLY A 35 -4.94 13.75 5.94
N SER A 36 -4.38 14.23 7.07
CA SER A 36 -4.66 15.56 7.60
C SER A 36 -3.89 16.68 6.86
N ARG A 37 -4.04 17.93 7.32
CA ARG A 37 -3.26 19.08 6.84
C ARG A 37 -2.02 19.39 7.69
N GLU A 38 -1.73 18.56 8.69
CA GLU A 38 -0.58 18.73 9.55
C GLU A 38 0.72 18.84 8.75
N PRO A 39 1.61 19.80 9.06
CA PRO A 39 2.84 19.98 8.30
C PRO A 39 3.84 18.83 8.52
N ASP A 40 3.94 18.35 9.77
CA ASP A 40 4.79 17.21 10.11
C ASP A 40 3.95 15.93 10.22
N LYS A 41 4.02 15.11 9.20
CA LYS A 41 3.29 13.83 9.13
C LYS A 41 3.91 12.75 10.00
N PHE A 42 5.18 12.88 10.34
CA PHE A 42 5.95 11.88 11.07
C PHE A 42 6.07 12.17 12.56
N ALA A 43 5.61 13.33 13.04
CA ALA A 43 5.59 13.63 14.46
C ALA A 43 4.85 12.54 15.26
N GLU A 44 5.47 12.05 16.33
CA GLU A 44 4.92 11.01 17.22
C GLU A 44 4.61 9.66 16.52
N ILE A 45 5.22 9.40 15.38
CA ILE A 45 5.13 8.14 14.66
C ILE A 45 6.53 7.54 14.58
N ASP A 46 6.68 6.31 15.03
CA ASP A 46 7.93 5.57 14.89
C ASP A 46 8.09 5.11 13.43
N TRP A 47 9.27 5.34 12.89
CA TRP A 47 9.59 4.98 11.51
C TRP A 47 11.09 4.81 11.31
N SER A 48 11.45 4.10 10.27
CA SER A 48 12.83 3.89 9.85
C SER A 48 13.00 4.12 8.35
N LEU A 49 14.23 4.09 7.84
CA LEU A 49 14.48 4.21 6.40
C LEU A 49 14.52 2.82 5.74
N SER A 50 13.90 2.72 4.58
CA SER A 50 14.04 1.58 3.68
C SER A 50 15.44 1.53 3.05
N PRO A 51 15.82 0.44 2.38
CA PRO A 51 17.07 0.36 1.61
C PRO A 51 17.22 1.47 0.56
N LEU A 52 16.14 1.95 -0.03
CA LEU A 52 16.15 3.09 -0.96
C LEU A 52 16.10 4.46 -0.25
N GLY A 53 15.98 4.48 1.07
CA GLY A 53 15.89 5.71 1.87
C GLY A 53 14.50 6.33 1.90
N SER A 54 13.44 5.56 1.68
CA SER A 54 12.06 5.97 1.88
C SER A 54 11.58 5.60 3.29
N PRO A 55 10.61 6.30 3.89
CA PRO A 55 10.15 5.98 5.23
C PRO A 55 9.33 4.69 5.29
N ILE A 56 9.69 3.82 6.23
CA ILE A 56 8.92 2.64 6.66
C ILE A 56 8.31 2.97 8.02
N ILE A 57 7.00 2.92 8.13
CA ILE A 57 6.26 3.16 9.37
C ILE A 57 6.28 1.87 10.20
N ASP A 58 6.61 1.98 11.48
CA ASP A 58 6.66 0.84 12.38
C ASP A 58 5.27 0.22 12.61
N GLY A 59 5.23 -1.09 12.77
CA GLY A 59 3.99 -1.84 13.02
C GLY A 59 3.08 -2.02 11.80
N THR A 60 3.52 -1.66 10.61
CA THR A 60 2.77 -1.95 9.37
C THR A 60 2.75 -3.44 9.05
N LEU A 61 1.73 -3.91 8.34
CA LEU A 61 1.61 -5.30 7.90
C LEU A 61 2.64 -5.69 6.87
N ALA A 62 2.92 -4.77 5.97
CA ALA A 62 3.86 -4.94 4.89
C ALA A 62 4.34 -3.58 4.40
N HIS A 63 5.53 -3.56 3.82
CA HIS A 63 6.01 -2.41 3.07
C HIS A 63 6.58 -2.85 1.72
N ILE A 64 6.46 -1.97 0.74
CA ILE A 64 6.91 -2.20 -0.64
C ILE A 64 7.77 -1.01 -1.03
N ASP A 65 9.08 -1.21 -1.17
CA ASP A 65 10.04 -0.17 -1.50
C ASP A 65 10.24 -0.10 -3.01
N CYS A 66 10.03 1.10 -3.58
CA CYS A 66 9.92 1.31 -5.02
C CYS A 66 10.73 2.52 -5.49
N THR A 67 11.20 2.45 -6.74
CA THR A 67 11.54 3.64 -7.53
C THR A 67 10.41 3.99 -8.50
N VAL A 68 10.28 5.26 -8.85
CA VAL A 68 9.34 5.71 -9.89
C VAL A 68 9.85 5.24 -11.25
N ALA A 69 9.12 4.32 -11.90
CA ALA A 69 9.47 3.79 -13.21
C ALA A 69 8.90 4.63 -14.35
N SER A 70 7.62 5.03 -14.24
CA SER A 70 6.98 5.91 -15.21
C SER A 70 5.80 6.66 -14.59
N VAL A 71 5.45 7.78 -15.18
CA VAL A 71 4.33 8.65 -14.80
C VAL A 71 3.48 8.95 -16.01
N HIS A 72 2.19 8.72 -15.93
CA HIS A 72 1.23 8.94 -17.01
C HIS A 72 0.14 9.90 -16.58
N ASP A 73 -0.36 10.69 -17.54
CA ASP A 73 -1.51 11.56 -17.29
C ASP A 73 -2.78 10.74 -17.12
N GLY A 74 -3.52 10.97 -16.06
CA GLY A 74 -4.80 10.34 -15.72
C GLY A 74 -5.90 11.36 -15.43
N GLY A 75 -5.92 12.48 -16.14
CA GLY A 75 -6.89 13.56 -15.95
C GLY A 75 -6.50 14.49 -14.80
N ASP A 76 -7.20 14.48 -13.68
CA ASP A 76 -6.88 15.25 -12.48
C ASP A 76 -5.85 14.54 -11.57
N HIS A 77 -5.47 13.32 -11.93
CA HIS A 77 -4.46 12.49 -11.24
C HIS A 77 -3.31 12.11 -12.18
N PHE A 78 -2.22 11.63 -11.58
CA PHE A 78 -1.20 10.86 -12.28
C PHE A 78 -1.39 9.37 -12.03
N VAL A 79 -1.12 8.53 -13.03
CA VAL A 79 -0.91 7.09 -12.87
C VAL A 79 0.59 6.86 -12.78
N VAL A 80 1.05 6.41 -11.63
CA VAL A 80 2.48 6.21 -11.35
C VAL A 80 2.77 4.72 -11.29
N PHE A 81 3.72 4.25 -12.09
CA PHE A 81 4.25 2.91 -12.00
C PHE A 81 5.53 2.91 -11.15
N GLY A 82 5.57 2.05 -10.16
CA GLY A 82 6.73 1.82 -9.31
C GLY A 82 7.42 0.50 -9.68
N ALA A 83 8.74 0.56 -9.88
CA ALA A 83 9.55 -0.65 -9.92
C ALA A 83 9.84 -1.10 -8.48
N VAL A 84 9.40 -2.30 -8.14
CA VAL A 84 9.60 -2.88 -6.80
C VAL A 84 11.04 -3.34 -6.62
N HIS A 85 11.71 -2.85 -5.59
CA HIS A 85 13.06 -3.24 -5.20
C HIS A 85 13.09 -4.21 -4.04
N SER A 86 12.21 -4.01 -3.06
CA SER A 86 12.08 -4.93 -1.94
C SER A 86 10.66 -4.98 -1.38
N LEU A 87 10.34 -6.12 -0.79
CA LEU A 87 9.10 -6.37 -0.06
C LEU A 87 9.47 -6.82 1.35
N SER A 88 8.68 -6.41 2.33
CA SER A 88 8.78 -6.97 3.68
C SER A 88 8.30 -8.42 3.70
N ASP A 89 8.76 -9.16 4.69
CA ASP A 89 8.16 -10.45 5.02
C ASP A 89 6.71 -10.28 5.44
N VAL A 90 5.86 -11.21 5.01
CA VAL A 90 4.46 -11.24 5.46
C VAL A 90 4.39 -11.84 6.87
N PRO A 91 3.71 -11.19 7.83
CA PRO A 91 3.58 -11.73 9.17
C PRO A 91 2.96 -13.13 9.16
N LYS A 92 3.55 -14.07 9.91
CA LYS A 92 3.06 -15.46 10.01
C LYS A 92 1.69 -15.58 10.71
N LYS A 93 1.30 -14.59 11.51
CA LYS A 93 -0.04 -14.51 12.13
C LYS A 93 -0.98 -13.82 11.14
N LYS A 94 -2.26 -14.24 11.12
CA LYS A 94 -3.29 -13.64 10.24
C LYS A 94 -3.27 -12.11 10.36
N PRO A 95 -2.72 -11.38 9.38
CA PRO A 95 -2.65 -9.93 9.44
C PRO A 95 -4.04 -9.34 9.21
N ARG A 96 -4.36 -8.28 9.95
CA ARG A 96 -5.63 -7.56 9.81
C ARG A 96 -5.35 -6.15 9.28
N PRO A 97 -5.58 -5.90 7.99
CA PRO A 97 -5.32 -4.60 7.39
C PRO A 97 -6.35 -3.57 7.87
N LEU A 98 -5.91 -2.30 7.95
CA LEU A 98 -6.80 -1.18 8.08
C LEU A 98 -7.54 -0.98 6.76
N LEU A 99 -8.86 -0.98 6.80
CA LEU A 99 -9.71 -0.71 5.64
C LEU A 99 -10.39 0.64 5.80
N PHE A 100 -10.63 1.30 4.66
CA PHE A 100 -11.40 2.52 4.59
C PHE A 100 -12.54 2.35 3.58
N TYR A 101 -13.77 2.37 4.08
CA TYR A 101 -14.95 2.13 3.27
C TYR A 101 -16.06 3.13 3.60
N GLN A 102 -16.65 3.75 2.59
CA GLN A 102 -17.74 4.74 2.71
C GLN A 102 -17.46 5.85 3.75
N GLY A 103 -16.22 6.36 3.78
CA GLY A 103 -15.85 7.43 4.69
C GLY A 103 -15.52 6.99 6.11
N GLN A 104 -15.51 5.68 6.39
CA GLN A 104 -15.25 5.12 7.72
C GLN A 104 -14.08 4.12 7.70
N TYR A 105 -13.33 4.11 8.81
CA TYR A 105 -12.36 3.04 9.04
C TYR A 105 -13.08 1.79 9.51
N THR A 106 -12.67 0.65 8.96
CA THR A 106 -13.20 -0.67 9.30
C THR A 106 -12.07 -1.70 9.29
N GLY A 107 -12.39 -2.91 9.74
CA GLY A 107 -11.51 -4.07 9.69
C GLY A 107 -12.19 -5.24 8.98
N ILE A 108 -11.46 -6.31 8.79
CA ILE A 108 -12.01 -7.57 8.33
C ILE A 108 -12.69 -8.25 9.52
N GLU A 109 -13.95 -8.70 9.37
CA GLU A 109 -14.57 -9.53 10.41
C GLU A 109 -13.74 -10.80 10.63
N PRO A 110 -13.64 -11.28 11.89
CA PRO A 110 -13.02 -12.56 12.17
C PRO A 110 -13.75 -13.63 11.38
N ASP A 111 -13.05 -14.20 10.42
CA ASP A 111 -13.62 -15.19 9.53
C ASP A 111 -14.11 -16.41 10.29
N LYS A 112 -15.42 -16.62 10.30
CA LYS A 112 -16.05 -17.84 10.79
C LYS A 112 -15.98 -18.95 9.74
N THR A 113 -15.70 -18.62 8.50
CA THR A 113 -15.70 -19.55 7.36
C THR A 113 -14.84 -19.03 6.21
N THR A 114 -13.50 -19.00 6.36
CA THR A 114 -12.69 -19.00 5.13
C THR A 114 -12.81 -20.40 4.55
N PRO A 115 -13.39 -20.61 3.36
CA PRO A 115 -13.32 -21.92 2.71
C PRO A 115 -11.85 -22.33 2.67
N ALA A 116 -11.54 -23.54 3.13
CA ALA A 116 -10.17 -24.05 3.16
C ALA A 116 -9.53 -24.07 1.77
N ASP A 117 -10.33 -23.88 0.74
CA ASP A 117 -10.01 -24.09 -0.67
C ASP A 117 -9.83 -22.81 -1.48
N TRP A 118 -10.06 -21.60 -0.93
CA TRP A 118 -9.95 -20.36 -1.74
C TRP A 118 -8.57 -20.18 -2.41
N ARG A 119 -7.49 -20.72 -1.80
CA ARG A 119 -6.15 -20.69 -2.40
C ARG A 119 -6.06 -21.63 -3.60
N ASN A 120 -6.67 -22.82 -3.49
CA ASN A 120 -6.71 -23.77 -4.58
C ASN A 120 -7.57 -23.23 -5.73
N ASP A 121 -8.68 -22.55 -5.41
CA ASP A 121 -9.54 -21.87 -6.39
C ASP A 121 -8.80 -20.71 -7.07
N LEU A 122 -8.03 -19.92 -6.32
CA LEU A 122 -7.20 -18.82 -6.86
C LEU A 122 -6.05 -19.37 -7.72
N GLU A 123 -5.36 -20.42 -7.28
CA GLU A 123 -4.31 -21.06 -8.06
C GLU A 123 -4.89 -21.71 -9.33
N ALA A 124 -6.05 -22.36 -9.25
CA ALA A 124 -6.76 -22.90 -10.40
C ALA A 124 -7.18 -21.79 -11.39
N PHE A 125 -7.67 -20.66 -10.88
CA PHE A 125 -8.01 -19.48 -11.70
C PHE A 125 -6.78 -18.89 -12.38
N LEU A 126 -5.67 -18.71 -11.66
CA LEU A 126 -4.43 -18.14 -12.18
C LEU A 126 -3.78 -19.07 -13.22
N THR A 127 -3.89 -20.40 -13.05
CA THR A 127 -3.35 -21.36 -13.99
C THR A 127 -4.26 -21.55 -15.23
N ALA A 128 -5.58 -21.39 -15.09
CA ALA A 128 -6.51 -21.44 -16.20
C ALA A 128 -6.44 -20.22 -17.13
N THR A 129 -5.94 -19.08 -16.64
CA THR A 129 -5.79 -17.84 -17.43
C THR A 129 -4.45 -17.73 -18.17
N THR A 130 -3.61 -18.76 -18.15
CA THR A 130 -2.36 -18.81 -18.94
C THR A 130 -2.57 -19.26 -20.39
N ASP A 131 -3.80 -19.60 -20.80
CA ASP A 131 -4.11 -19.75 -22.21
C ASP A 131 -4.41 -18.37 -22.82
N ASP A 132 -3.54 -17.97 -23.77
CA ASP A 132 -3.44 -16.70 -24.51
C ASP A 132 -4.75 -16.26 -25.25
N THR A 133 -5.84 -16.00 -24.54
CA THR A 133 -7.09 -15.56 -25.17
C THR A 133 -7.45 -14.08 -24.90
N TRP A 134 -6.48 -13.25 -24.48
CA TRP A 134 -6.69 -11.80 -24.28
C TRP A 134 -5.80 -10.94 -25.19
N LEU A 135 -5.62 -11.36 -26.46
CA LEU A 135 -5.13 -10.49 -27.54
C LEU A 135 -6.18 -10.38 -28.64
#